data_86223dcdf1ae58e4f9b15c954742156e
#
_entry.id   86223dcdf1ae58e4f9b15c954742156e
#
_cell.length_a   1.000
_cell.length_b   1.000
_cell.length_c   1.000
_cell.angle_alpha   90.00
_cell.angle_beta   90.00
_cell.angle_gamma   90.00
#
_symmetry.space_group_name_H-M   'P 1'
#
loop_
_entity.id
_entity.type
_entity.pdbx_description
1 polymer ?
#
loop_
_entity_poly.entity_id
_entity_poly.type
_entity_poly.pdbx_seq_one_letter_code
_entity_poly.pdbx_strand_id
1 'polypeptide(L)'
;GADINPLWLGEEPSPKLHNINAERDLPELMLIRLAFNRQLPILGICRGAQALAVALGGKIQQDIYDEYIREEETVEKKLSKDKTVITYRAATLKHSQDAERCEATHSVTLNKSSVLYALYKEERLMVNSFHHQAVKDAGKHFRVTALSPDGVIEAIESSEFKPIMGVQWHPEWMGEEGGKLFQWLVGQSNNFYLAKQLHQRILTLDTHCDTPMFFPQGVN
;
A
#
# COMPACT_ATOMS: atom_id res chain seq x y z
N GLY A 1 -6.55 3.82 13.89
CA GLY A 1 -5.45 4.78 14.08
C GLY A 1 -5.93 6.20 13.86
N ALA A 2 -5.05 7.21 14.02
CA ALA A 2 -5.36 8.57 13.59
C ALA A 2 -5.42 8.64 12.06
N ASP A 3 -6.24 9.54 11.53
CA ASP A 3 -6.32 9.76 10.08
C ASP A 3 -5.06 10.46 9.55
N ILE A 4 -4.75 10.23 8.29
CA ILE A 4 -3.67 10.96 7.62
C ILE A 4 -4.20 12.34 7.24
N ASN A 5 -3.42 13.40 7.54
CA ASN A 5 -3.80 14.76 7.20
C ASN A 5 -3.96 14.91 5.67
N PRO A 6 -5.15 15.26 5.16
CA PRO A 6 -5.43 15.36 3.73
C PRO A 6 -4.59 16.44 3.02
N LEU A 7 -4.01 17.39 3.76
CA LEU A 7 -3.09 18.37 3.18
C LEU A 7 -1.85 17.73 2.53
N TRP A 8 -1.44 16.53 2.97
CA TRP A 8 -0.38 15.76 2.29
C TRP A 8 -0.77 15.26 0.90
N LEU A 9 -2.08 15.26 0.60
CA LEU A 9 -2.65 14.90 -0.69
C LEU A 9 -3.03 16.13 -1.53
N GLY A 10 -2.87 17.34 -0.98
CA GLY A 10 -3.36 18.57 -1.58
C GLY A 10 -4.89 18.66 -1.57
N GLU A 11 -5.53 18.02 -0.61
CA GLU A 11 -6.99 17.97 -0.45
C GLU A 11 -7.44 18.74 0.80
N GLU A 12 -8.63 19.31 0.75
CA GLU A 12 -9.28 19.91 1.91
C GLU A 12 -9.84 18.81 2.84
N PRO A 13 -9.92 19.08 4.16
CA PRO A 13 -10.43 18.10 5.11
C PRO A 13 -11.94 17.88 4.95
N SER A 14 -12.35 16.61 4.84
CA SER A 14 -13.75 16.21 4.93
C SER A 14 -14.31 16.48 6.33
N PRO A 15 -15.59 16.87 6.46
CA PRO A 15 -16.24 17.00 7.77
C PRO A 15 -16.33 15.69 8.56
N LYS A 16 -16.06 14.54 7.91
CA LYS A 16 -16.02 13.21 8.53
C LYS A 16 -14.60 12.77 8.91
N LEU A 17 -13.61 13.64 8.69
CA LEU A 17 -12.24 13.38 9.11
C LEU A 17 -12.21 13.28 10.65
N HIS A 18 -11.58 12.24 11.16
CA HIS A 18 -11.38 12.08 12.58
C HIS A 18 -10.10 12.79 13.04
N ASN A 19 -9.52 12.32 14.12
CA ASN A 19 -8.33 12.90 14.72
C ASN A 19 -7.10 12.69 13.83
N ILE A 20 -6.41 13.76 13.46
CA ILE A 20 -5.13 13.75 12.74
C ILE A 20 -3.96 13.92 13.71
N ASN A 21 -2.80 13.37 13.37
CA ASN A 21 -1.59 13.52 14.16
C ASN A 21 -0.43 13.98 13.26
N ALA A 22 -0.26 15.30 13.14
CA ALA A 22 0.73 15.90 12.26
C ALA A 22 2.18 15.56 12.66
N GLU A 23 2.46 15.35 13.95
CA GLU A 23 3.78 14.95 14.43
C GLU A 23 4.17 13.54 13.96
N ARG A 24 3.17 12.72 13.66
CA ARG A 24 3.33 11.36 13.18
C ARG A 24 3.41 11.27 11.66
N ASP A 25 2.61 12.05 10.93
CA ASP A 25 2.47 11.94 9.48
C ASP A 25 3.80 12.16 8.76
N LEU A 26 4.45 13.29 8.98
CA LEU A 26 5.66 13.66 8.26
C LEU A 26 6.82 12.65 8.47
N PRO A 27 7.18 12.28 9.69
CA PRO A 27 8.22 11.27 9.91
C PRO A 27 7.91 9.93 9.28
N GLU A 28 6.66 9.44 9.35
CA GLU A 28 6.28 8.17 8.75
C GLU A 28 6.36 8.20 7.23
N LEU A 29 5.83 9.25 6.58
CA LEU A 29 5.90 9.38 5.12
C LEU A 29 7.35 9.49 4.62
N MET A 30 8.22 10.21 5.36
CA MET A 30 9.65 10.29 5.05
C MET A 30 10.34 8.94 5.23
N LEU A 31 10.07 8.24 6.32
CA LEU A 31 10.65 6.92 6.60
C LEU A 31 10.27 5.91 5.51
N ILE A 32 8.99 5.91 5.08
CA ILE A 32 8.52 5.05 3.99
C ILE A 32 9.30 5.32 2.71
N ARG A 33 9.48 6.59 2.31
CA ARG A 33 10.25 6.96 1.11
C ARG A 33 11.70 6.49 1.18
N LEU A 34 12.34 6.68 2.34
CA LEU A 34 13.71 6.22 2.56
C LEU A 34 13.83 4.70 2.50
N ALA A 35 12.90 3.98 3.13
CA ALA A 35 12.86 2.53 3.13
C ALA A 35 12.58 1.97 1.71
N PHE A 36 11.65 2.58 0.98
CA PHE A 36 11.34 2.25 -0.40
C PHE A 36 12.57 2.38 -1.32
N ASN A 37 13.29 3.50 -1.23
CA ASN A 37 14.49 3.74 -2.02
C ASN A 37 15.63 2.76 -1.67
N ARG A 38 15.68 2.30 -0.43
CA ARG A 38 16.64 1.29 0.04
C ARG A 38 16.17 -0.15 -0.19
N GLN A 39 15.00 -0.33 -0.78
CA GLN A 39 14.39 -1.65 -1.03
C GLN A 39 14.19 -2.48 0.25
N LEU A 40 14.01 -1.82 1.39
CA LEU A 40 13.74 -2.51 2.65
C LEU A 40 12.36 -3.18 2.60
N PRO A 41 12.21 -4.38 3.15
CA PRO A 41 10.91 -5.00 3.30
C PRO A 41 9.99 -4.17 4.21
N ILE A 42 8.76 -3.96 3.78
CA ILE A 42 7.77 -3.19 4.53
C ILE A 42 6.44 -3.92 4.52
N LEU A 43 5.81 -4.05 5.68
CA LEU A 43 4.41 -4.42 5.84
C LEU A 43 3.67 -3.25 6.47
N GLY A 44 2.79 -2.61 5.69
CA GLY A 44 1.88 -1.57 6.17
C GLY A 44 0.56 -2.18 6.62
N ILE A 45 0.12 -1.88 7.85
CA ILE A 45 -1.13 -2.40 8.42
C ILE A 45 -2.10 -1.25 8.63
N CYS A 46 -3.33 -1.37 8.13
CA CYS A 46 -4.42 -0.40 8.23
C CYS A 46 -3.96 1.00 7.78
N ARG A 47 -3.78 1.94 8.71
CA ARG A 47 -3.20 3.25 8.42
C ARG A 47 -1.82 3.15 7.74
N GLY A 48 -1.05 2.09 8.02
CA GLY A 48 0.25 1.84 7.38
C GLY A 48 0.12 1.58 5.87
N ALA A 49 -0.92 0.88 5.41
CA ALA A 49 -1.20 0.70 3.99
C ALA A 49 -1.55 2.03 3.30
N GLN A 50 -2.34 2.86 3.98
CA GLN A 50 -2.69 4.20 3.51
C GLN A 50 -1.45 5.11 3.44
N ALA A 51 -0.60 5.09 4.46
CA ALA A 51 0.65 5.84 4.50
C ALA A 51 1.62 5.41 3.38
N LEU A 52 1.70 4.12 3.07
CA LEU A 52 2.46 3.61 1.91
C LEU A 52 1.98 4.24 0.61
N ALA A 53 0.67 4.23 0.36
CA ALA A 53 0.10 4.84 -0.83
C ALA A 53 0.41 6.34 -0.90
N VAL A 54 0.12 7.09 0.15
CA VAL A 54 0.34 8.55 0.21
C VAL A 54 1.81 8.92 0.04
N ALA A 55 2.72 8.22 0.73
CA ALA A 55 4.15 8.50 0.66
C ALA A 55 4.71 8.39 -0.75
N LEU A 56 4.11 7.55 -1.60
CA LEU A 56 4.60 7.23 -2.94
C LEU A 56 3.66 7.74 -4.06
N GLY A 57 2.81 8.72 -3.74
CA GLY A 57 2.02 9.48 -4.70
C GLY A 57 0.66 8.89 -5.04
N GLY A 58 0.20 7.92 -4.26
CA GLY A 58 -1.19 7.46 -4.27
C GLY A 58 -2.11 8.39 -3.48
N LYS A 59 -3.39 7.99 -3.34
CA LYS A 59 -4.42 8.75 -2.65
C LYS A 59 -5.22 7.86 -1.71
N ILE A 60 -5.79 8.48 -0.66
CA ILE A 60 -6.75 7.84 0.24
C ILE A 60 -8.13 8.45 0.06
N GLN A 61 -9.15 7.70 0.37
CA GLN A 61 -10.50 8.18 0.58
C GLN A 61 -10.66 8.55 2.04
N GLN A 62 -11.02 9.81 2.30
CA GLN A 62 -11.10 10.34 3.66
C GLN A 62 -12.25 9.73 4.47
N ASP A 63 -13.31 9.27 3.80
CA ASP A 63 -14.39 8.46 4.36
C ASP A 63 -14.93 7.55 3.25
N ILE A 64 -14.85 6.23 3.44
CA ILE A 64 -15.31 5.25 2.44
C ILE A 64 -16.83 5.19 2.28
N TYR A 65 -17.57 5.78 3.22
CA TYR A 65 -19.04 5.86 3.15
C TYR A 65 -19.53 7.09 2.38
N ASP A 66 -18.62 7.96 1.94
CA ASP A 66 -18.96 9.08 1.07
C ASP A 66 -18.93 8.66 -0.40
N GLU A 67 -20.01 8.96 -1.10
CA GLU A 67 -20.02 8.92 -2.56
C GLU A 67 -19.27 10.13 -3.11
N TYR A 68 -18.41 9.92 -4.08
CA TYR A 68 -17.84 11.03 -4.82
C TYR A 68 -17.76 10.71 -6.32
N ILE A 69 -17.93 11.75 -7.09
CA ILE A 69 -17.86 11.71 -8.54
C ILE A 69 -16.54 12.33 -8.95
N ARG A 70 -15.70 11.57 -9.63
CA ARG A 70 -14.49 12.09 -10.25
C ARG A 70 -14.78 12.32 -11.74
N GLU A 71 -14.70 13.58 -12.17
CA GLU A 71 -14.56 13.89 -13.59
C GLU A 71 -13.10 13.66 -13.98
N GLU A 72 -12.82 12.61 -14.74
CA GLU A 72 -11.53 12.52 -15.41
C GLU A 72 -11.54 13.52 -16.56
N GLU A 73 -10.68 14.54 -16.49
CA GLU A 73 -10.22 15.24 -17.69
C GLU A 73 -9.54 14.19 -18.56
N THR A 74 -10.21 13.79 -19.63
CA THR A 74 -9.62 12.95 -20.65
C THR A 74 -8.37 13.65 -21.16
N VAL A 75 -7.22 13.04 -20.93
CA VAL A 75 -6.03 13.31 -21.76
C VAL A 75 -6.52 13.19 -23.20
N GLU A 76 -6.48 14.28 -23.94
CA GLU A 76 -6.96 14.37 -25.32
C GLU A 76 -6.39 13.23 -26.18
N LYS A 77 -7.12 12.13 -26.26
CA LYS A 77 -7.13 11.34 -27.48
C LYS A 77 -7.97 12.13 -28.46
N LYS A 78 -7.35 12.70 -29.45
CA LYS A 78 -7.88 13.58 -30.50
C LYS A 78 -9.09 13.02 -31.30
N LEU A 79 -9.88 12.09 -30.80
CA LEU A 79 -10.91 11.38 -31.58
C LEU A 79 -12.24 11.08 -30.86
N SER A 80 -12.43 11.39 -29.59
CA SER A 80 -13.77 11.36 -29.00
C SER A 80 -13.94 12.39 -27.89
N LYS A 81 -15.06 13.11 -27.96
CA LYS A 81 -15.47 14.13 -26.96
C LYS A 81 -16.17 13.50 -25.75
N ASP A 82 -15.93 12.25 -25.43
CA ASP A 82 -16.56 11.56 -24.32
C ASP A 82 -15.75 11.76 -23.06
N LYS A 83 -16.30 12.57 -22.16
CA LYS A 83 -15.84 12.64 -20.77
C LYS A 83 -16.24 11.34 -20.06
N THR A 84 -15.27 10.53 -19.66
CA THR A 84 -15.54 9.37 -18.83
C THR A 84 -15.69 9.85 -17.38
N VAL A 85 -16.87 9.75 -16.83
CA VAL A 85 -17.14 10.02 -15.41
C VAL A 85 -16.94 8.72 -14.65
N ILE A 86 -15.95 8.67 -13.78
CA ILE A 86 -15.77 7.54 -12.86
C ILE A 86 -16.48 7.91 -11.55
N THR A 87 -17.53 7.16 -11.24
CA THR A 87 -18.26 7.29 -9.98
C THR A 87 -17.73 6.22 -9.02
N TYR A 88 -17.19 6.65 -7.91
CA TYR A 88 -16.90 5.77 -6.79
C TYR A 88 -18.15 5.69 -5.92
N ARG A 89 -18.63 4.48 -5.67
CA ARG A 89 -19.78 4.26 -4.79
C ARG A 89 -19.32 4.27 -3.35
N ALA A 90 -20.19 4.74 -2.46
CA ALA A 90 -20.00 4.59 -1.02
C ALA A 90 -19.90 3.10 -0.66
N ALA A 91 -19.07 2.78 0.35
CA ALA A 91 -18.97 1.43 0.89
C ALA A 91 -20.35 0.98 1.42
N THR A 92 -20.71 -0.25 1.12
CA THR A 92 -21.96 -0.86 1.55
C THR A 92 -21.77 -1.87 2.68
N LEU A 93 -20.53 -2.27 2.93
CA LEU A 93 -20.15 -3.11 4.06
C LEU A 93 -19.74 -2.25 5.25
N LYS A 94 -19.90 -2.80 6.44
CA LYS A 94 -19.40 -2.17 7.67
C LYS A 94 -17.91 -2.48 7.86
N HIS A 95 -17.05 -1.53 7.46
CA HIS A 95 -15.59 -1.64 7.61
C HIS A 95 -15.07 -1.22 9.00
N SER A 96 -15.92 -0.66 9.84
CA SER A 96 -15.64 -0.43 11.26
C SER A 96 -16.53 -1.35 12.08
N GLN A 97 -16.06 -2.59 12.30
CA GLN A 97 -16.85 -3.64 12.93
C GLN A 97 -17.13 -3.39 14.41
N ASP A 98 -18.32 -3.85 14.86
CA ASP A 98 -18.70 -3.93 16.29
C ASP A 98 -18.56 -5.37 16.79
N ALA A 99 -17.38 -5.97 16.60
CA ALA A 99 -17.07 -7.32 17.01
C ALA A 99 -15.67 -7.35 17.63
N GLU A 100 -15.33 -8.46 18.25
CA GLU A 100 -14.00 -8.67 18.81
C GLU A 100 -12.93 -8.52 17.71
N ARG A 101 -11.75 -8.07 18.09
CA ARG A 101 -10.67 -7.77 17.13
C ARG A 101 -10.20 -8.97 16.33
N CYS A 102 -10.29 -10.16 16.91
CA CYS A 102 -9.95 -11.42 16.26
C CYS A 102 -11.03 -11.95 15.31
N GLU A 103 -12.25 -11.41 15.38
CA GLU A 103 -13.36 -11.87 14.55
C GLU A 103 -13.24 -11.30 13.13
N ALA A 104 -13.30 -12.19 12.14
CA ALA A 104 -13.38 -11.80 10.74
C ALA A 104 -14.84 -11.44 10.39
N THR A 105 -15.07 -10.27 9.80
CA THR A 105 -16.43 -9.75 9.54
C THR A 105 -16.78 -9.62 8.07
N HIS A 106 -15.80 -9.54 7.19
CA HIS A 106 -16.05 -9.55 5.75
C HIS A 106 -14.96 -10.30 4.99
N SER A 107 -15.21 -10.55 3.72
CA SER A 107 -14.23 -11.20 2.85
C SER A 107 -13.52 -10.20 1.95
N VAL A 108 -12.32 -10.57 1.53
CA VAL A 108 -11.59 -9.92 0.46
C VAL A 108 -11.27 -10.92 -0.64
N THR A 109 -11.30 -10.47 -1.89
CA THR A 109 -10.90 -11.27 -3.05
C THR A 109 -9.46 -10.93 -3.41
N LEU A 110 -8.60 -11.94 -3.44
CA LEU A 110 -7.17 -11.81 -3.73
C LEU A 110 -6.89 -11.94 -5.22
N ASN A 111 -6.02 -11.10 -5.74
CA ASN A 111 -5.52 -11.24 -7.10
C ASN A 111 -4.58 -12.46 -7.19
N LYS A 112 -4.84 -13.38 -8.14
CA LYS A 112 -4.08 -14.63 -8.32
C LYS A 112 -2.59 -14.43 -8.59
N SER A 113 -2.19 -13.29 -9.11
CA SER A 113 -0.78 -12.95 -9.36
C SER A 113 -0.10 -12.25 -8.17
N SER A 114 -0.79 -12.11 -7.03
CA SER A 114 -0.28 -11.40 -5.86
C SER A 114 0.58 -12.29 -4.95
N VAL A 115 1.43 -11.65 -4.15
CA VAL A 115 2.15 -12.30 -3.06
C VAL A 115 1.17 -12.80 -2.01
N LEU A 116 0.11 -12.04 -1.72
CA LEU A 116 -0.97 -12.47 -0.83
C LEU A 116 -1.57 -13.80 -1.26
N TYR A 117 -1.93 -13.94 -2.54
CA TYR A 117 -2.45 -15.21 -3.05
C TYR A 117 -1.45 -16.35 -2.90
N ALA A 118 -0.16 -16.10 -3.15
CA ALA A 118 0.88 -17.10 -2.98
C ALA A 118 1.05 -17.55 -1.52
N LEU A 119 0.81 -16.66 -0.55
CA LEU A 119 0.88 -16.95 0.88
C LEU A 119 -0.33 -17.74 1.39
N TYR A 120 -1.53 -17.30 1.00
CA TYR A 120 -2.77 -17.89 1.52
C TYR A 120 -3.25 -19.07 0.68
N LYS A 121 -2.93 -19.11 -0.62
CA LYS A 121 -3.38 -20.11 -1.61
C LYS A 121 -4.91 -20.21 -1.72
N GLU A 122 -5.58 -19.12 -1.40
CA GLU A 122 -7.02 -18.96 -1.44
C GLU A 122 -7.38 -17.71 -2.22
N GLU A 123 -8.44 -17.78 -3.00
CA GLU A 123 -8.93 -16.62 -3.77
C GLU A 123 -9.74 -15.66 -2.90
N ARG A 124 -10.28 -16.16 -1.80
CA ARG A 124 -11.12 -15.40 -0.87
C ARG A 124 -10.64 -15.60 0.56
N LEU A 125 -10.33 -14.50 1.23
CA LEU A 125 -9.90 -14.50 2.61
C LEU A 125 -10.94 -13.76 3.47
N MET A 126 -11.23 -14.28 4.67
CA MET A 126 -12.03 -13.57 5.65
C MET A 126 -11.12 -12.72 6.53
N VAL A 127 -11.48 -11.44 6.73
CA VAL A 127 -10.66 -10.46 7.47
C VAL A 127 -11.47 -9.69 8.51
N ASN A 128 -10.78 -9.19 9.53
CA ASN A 128 -11.32 -8.20 10.47
C ASN A 128 -11.22 -6.80 9.87
N SER A 129 -11.96 -5.82 10.42
CA SER A 129 -12.04 -4.50 9.80
C SER A 129 -12.33 -3.40 10.83
N PHE A 130 -11.45 -2.39 10.90
CA PHE A 130 -11.51 -1.29 11.87
C PHE A 130 -11.10 0.03 11.23
N HIS A 131 -11.68 0.37 10.08
CA HIS A 131 -11.33 1.59 9.35
C HIS A 131 -12.57 2.26 8.73
N HIS A 132 -12.49 3.56 8.52
CA HIS A 132 -13.42 4.35 7.73
C HIS A 132 -12.73 5.05 6.56
N GLN A 133 -11.39 4.98 6.52
CA GLN A 133 -10.56 5.42 5.41
C GLN A 133 -9.96 4.22 4.69
N ALA A 134 -9.66 4.36 3.41
CA ALA A 134 -8.97 3.34 2.62
C ALA A 134 -8.10 3.99 1.53
N VAL A 135 -7.23 3.20 0.94
CA VAL A 135 -6.54 3.59 -0.29
C VAL A 135 -7.58 3.78 -1.39
N LYS A 136 -7.53 4.95 -2.06
CA LYS A 136 -8.39 5.32 -3.19
C LYS A 136 -7.70 5.08 -4.52
N ASP A 137 -6.41 5.40 -4.55
CA ASP A 137 -5.53 5.23 -5.69
C ASP A 137 -4.19 4.74 -5.17
N ALA A 138 -3.77 3.58 -5.63
CA ALA A 138 -2.51 2.99 -5.21
C ALA A 138 -1.27 3.72 -5.78
N GLY A 139 -1.46 4.60 -6.78
CA GLY A 139 -0.39 5.29 -7.48
C GLY A 139 0.44 4.34 -8.37
N LYS A 140 1.49 4.86 -8.98
CA LYS A 140 2.29 4.11 -9.95
C LYS A 140 3.19 3.02 -9.35
N HIS A 141 3.52 3.15 -8.06
CA HIS A 141 4.46 2.24 -7.38
C HIS A 141 3.80 1.02 -6.76
N PHE A 142 2.47 1.00 -6.73
CA PHE A 142 1.68 -0.10 -6.18
C PHE A 142 0.64 -0.60 -7.16
N ARG A 143 0.26 -1.84 -6.98
CA ARG A 143 -0.89 -2.48 -7.61
C ARG A 143 -1.88 -2.91 -6.54
N VAL A 144 -3.15 -2.86 -6.85
CA VAL A 144 -4.21 -3.38 -5.99
C VAL A 144 -4.20 -4.91 -6.06
N THR A 145 -4.17 -5.54 -4.90
CA THR A 145 -4.06 -7.01 -4.79
C THR A 145 -5.17 -7.67 -3.99
N ALA A 146 -5.97 -6.88 -3.27
CA ALA A 146 -7.20 -7.35 -2.66
C ALA A 146 -8.29 -6.28 -2.70
N LEU A 147 -9.53 -6.72 -2.92
CA LEU A 147 -10.74 -5.90 -2.88
C LEU A 147 -11.79 -6.58 -2.01
N SER A 148 -12.53 -5.77 -1.25
CA SER A 148 -13.77 -6.20 -0.60
C SER A 148 -14.90 -6.35 -1.64
N PRO A 149 -16.04 -7.01 -1.30
CA PRO A 149 -17.17 -7.17 -2.21
C PRO A 149 -17.79 -5.86 -2.70
N ASP A 150 -17.66 -4.78 -1.93
CA ASP A 150 -18.14 -3.43 -2.28
C ASP A 150 -17.06 -2.57 -2.99
N GLY A 151 -15.90 -3.17 -3.29
CA GLY A 151 -14.87 -2.55 -4.13
C GLY A 151 -13.86 -1.69 -3.37
N VAL A 152 -13.91 -1.66 -2.04
CA VAL A 152 -12.88 -0.97 -1.24
C VAL A 152 -11.54 -1.69 -1.42
N ILE A 153 -10.47 -0.92 -1.60
CA ILE A 153 -9.11 -1.46 -1.71
C ILE A 153 -8.65 -1.93 -0.32
N GLU A 154 -8.41 -3.23 -0.24
CA GLU A 154 -8.03 -3.90 1.00
C GLU A 154 -6.55 -4.30 1.05
N ALA A 155 -5.89 -4.40 -0.10
CA ALA A 155 -4.44 -4.58 -0.12
C ALA A 155 -3.78 -4.00 -1.36
N ILE A 156 -2.54 -3.58 -1.17
CA ILE A 156 -1.64 -3.09 -2.22
C ILE A 156 -0.28 -3.78 -2.09
N GLU A 157 0.37 -4.05 -3.21
CA GLU A 157 1.73 -4.58 -3.29
C GLU A 157 2.57 -3.77 -4.25
N SER A 158 3.88 -3.72 -4.04
CA SER A 158 4.79 -3.04 -4.96
C SER A 158 4.67 -3.59 -6.39
N SER A 159 4.47 -2.69 -7.36
CA SER A 159 4.51 -3.00 -8.80
C SER A 159 5.94 -3.21 -9.32
N GLU A 160 6.95 -2.86 -8.54
CA GLU A 160 8.37 -2.92 -8.87
C GLU A 160 9.07 -4.14 -8.28
N PHE A 161 8.31 -5.16 -7.86
CA PHE A 161 8.82 -6.39 -7.23
C PHE A 161 9.64 -6.17 -5.94
N LYS A 162 9.52 -4.99 -5.32
CA LYS A 162 10.09 -4.75 -3.99
C LYS A 162 9.25 -5.49 -2.93
N PRO A 163 9.85 -5.97 -1.84
CA PRO A 163 9.13 -6.67 -0.78
C PRO A 163 8.34 -5.69 0.10
N ILE A 164 7.38 -5.00 -0.51
CA ILE A 164 6.55 -3.99 0.15
C ILE A 164 5.10 -4.31 -0.11
N MET A 165 4.34 -4.43 0.97
CA MET A 165 2.92 -4.76 0.97
C MET A 165 2.18 -3.91 2.00
N GLY A 166 0.95 -3.51 1.67
CA GLY A 166 0.02 -2.89 2.60
C GLY A 166 -1.29 -3.67 2.64
N VAL A 167 -1.81 -3.92 3.84
CA VAL A 167 -3.13 -4.53 4.07
C VAL A 167 -3.98 -3.60 4.92
N GLN A 168 -5.27 -3.49 4.61
CA GLN A 168 -6.17 -2.58 5.29
C GLN A 168 -6.73 -3.18 6.59
N TRP A 169 -6.84 -4.51 6.65
CA TRP A 169 -7.22 -5.24 7.86
C TRP A 169 -6.09 -5.31 8.90
N HIS A 170 -6.37 -5.93 10.04
CA HIS A 170 -5.46 -6.05 11.17
C HIS A 170 -5.01 -7.50 11.39
N PRO A 171 -3.98 -7.99 10.64
CA PRO A 171 -3.48 -9.36 10.76
C PRO A 171 -2.92 -9.69 12.14
N GLU A 172 -2.48 -8.68 12.91
CA GLU A 172 -1.94 -8.85 14.25
C GLU A 172 -2.95 -9.45 15.24
N TRP A 173 -4.26 -9.43 14.90
CA TRP A 173 -5.32 -10.01 15.72
C TRP A 173 -5.89 -11.31 15.15
N MET A 174 -5.39 -11.79 13.99
CA MET A 174 -5.95 -12.93 13.27
C MET A 174 -5.21 -14.26 13.53
N GLY A 175 -4.47 -14.38 14.63
CA GLY A 175 -3.78 -15.61 15.01
C GLY A 175 -2.85 -16.16 13.92
N GLU A 176 -2.98 -17.47 13.61
CA GLU A 176 -2.12 -18.14 12.65
C GLU A 176 -2.25 -17.57 11.22
N GLU A 177 -3.46 -17.24 10.81
CA GLU A 177 -3.72 -16.68 9.49
C GLU A 177 -3.02 -15.32 9.32
N GLY A 178 -3.12 -14.44 10.32
CA GLY A 178 -2.39 -13.17 10.32
C GLY A 178 -0.87 -13.36 10.40
N GLY A 179 -0.44 -14.40 11.13
CA GLY A 179 0.97 -14.79 11.30
C GLY A 179 1.72 -15.01 9.99
N LYS A 180 1.04 -15.45 8.91
CA LYS A 180 1.62 -15.65 7.57
C LYS A 180 2.26 -14.36 7.02
N LEU A 181 1.66 -13.21 7.25
CA LEU A 181 2.19 -11.92 6.79
C LEU A 181 3.47 -11.52 7.54
N PHE A 182 3.51 -11.75 8.84
CA PHE A 182 4.71 -11.49 9.65
C PHE A 182 5.84 -12.44 9.29
N GLN A 183 5.54 -13.71 9.04
CA GLN A 183 6.52 -14.69 8.56
C GLN A 183 7.08 -14.29 7.19
N TRP A 184 6.22 -13.81 6.28
CA TRP A 184 6.66 -13.25 5.01
C TRP A 184 7.62 -12.08 5.22
N LEU A 185 7.28 -11.10 6.07
CA LEU A 185 8.12 -9.93 6.34
C LEU A 185 9.49 -10.34 6.90
N VAL A 186 9.52 -11.26 7.86
CA VAL A 186 10.76 -11.80 8.43
C VAL A 186 11.60 -12.51 7.36
N GLY A 187 10.96 -13.33 6.52
CA GLY A 187 11.61 -14.01 5.41
C GLY A 187 12.26 -13.04 4.42
N GLN A 188 11.52 -11.98 4.04
CA GLN A 188 12.05 -10.94 3.15
C GLN A 188 13.21 -10.16 3.80
N SER A 189 13.13 -9.90 5.10
CA SER A 189 14.18 -9.20 5.86
C SER A 189 15.47 -10.04 5.91
N ASN A 190 15.36 -11.33 6.13
CA ASN A 190 16.51 -12.26 6.09
C ASN A 190 17.13 -12.30 4.69
N ASN A 191 16.32 -12.38 3.63
CA ASN A 191 16.80 -12.37 2.25
C ASN A 191 17.53 -11.07 1.92
N PHE A 192 16.99 -9.93 2.34
CA PHE A 192 17.62 -8.63 2.17
C PHE A 192 18.99 -8.56 2.87
N TYR A 193 19.05 -9.04 4.11
CA TYR A 193 20.30 -9.07 4.88
C TYR A 193 21.36 -9.96 4.23
N LEU A 194 20.99 -11.17 3.80
CA LEU A 194 21.88 -12.11 3.12
C LEU A 194 22.37 -11.54 1.77
N ALA A 195 21.49 -10.94 0.99
CA ALA A 195 21.86 -10.30 -0.27
C ALA A 195 22.86 -9.17 -0.06
N LYS A 196 22.65 -8.33 0.97
CA LYS A 196 23.57 -7.26 1.34
C LYS A 196 24.96 -7.80 1.75
N GLN A 197 25.02 -8.86 2.55
CA GLN A 197 26.27 -9.51 2.92
C GLN A 197 27.00 -10.09 1.71
N LEU A 198 26.28 -10.77 0.82
CA LEU A 198 26.85 -11.34 -0.39
C LEU A 198 27.43 -10.24 -1.28
N HIS A 199 26.69 -9.15 -1.48
CA HIS A 199 27.11 -8.01 -2.29
C HIS A 199 28.40 -7.33 -1.77
N GLN A 200 28.64 -7.36 -0.47
CA GLN A 200 29.90 -6.89 0.12
C GLN A 200 31.10 -7.80 -0.12
N ARG A 201 30.86 -9.05 -0.51
CA ARG A 201 31.90 -10.09 -0.68
C ARG A 201 32.22 -10.40 -2.13
N ILE A 202 31.35 -10.03 -3.06
CA ILE A 202 31.51 -10.29 -4.49
C ILE A 202 31.70 -9.00 -5.26
N LEU A 203 32.54 -9.03 -6.27
CA LEU A 203 32.64 -7.96 -7.26
C LEU A 203 31.49 -8.15 -8.26
N THR A 204 30.55 -7.22 -8.30
CA THR A 204 29.50 -7.20 -9.34
C THR A 204 30.00 -6.39 -10.52
N LEU A 205 29.95 -6.98 -11.71
CA LEU A 205 30.27 -6.30 -12.96
C LEU A 205 28.95 -6.05 -13.71
N ASP A 206 28.54 -4.80 -13.81
CA ASP A 206 27.42 -4.39 -14.66
C ASP A 206 27.97 -3.75 -15.93
N THR A 207 27.86 -4.46 -17.06
CA THR A 207 28.33 -3.99 -18.36
C THR A 207 27.42 -2.97 -19.03
N HIS A 208 26.26 -2.67 -18.43
CA HIS A 208 25.27 -1.71 -18.92
C HIS A 208 25.17 -0.44 -18.07
N CYS A 209 26.01 -0.31 -17.04
CA CYS A 209 25.99 0.82 -16.12
C CYS A 209 27.10 1.82 -16.47
N ASP A 210 26.76 3.09 -16.52
CA ASP A 210 27.72 4.21 -16.66
C ASP A 210 28.50 4.50 -15.35
N THR A 211 28.39 3.63 -14.34
CA THR A 211 29.05 3.75 -13.05
C THR A 211 30.58 4.01 -13.14
N PRO A 212 31.34 3.41 -14.09
CA PRO A 212 32.78 3.70 -14.22
C PRO A 212 33.09 5.16 -14.46
N MET A 213 32.17 5.95 -15.00
CA MET A 213 32.37 7.38 -15.24
C MET A 213 32.35 8.24 -13.96
N PHE A 214 31.88 7.68 -12.85
CA PHE A 214 31.77 8.37 -11.57
C PHE A 214 32.83 8.00 -10.55
N PHE A 215 33.78 7.12 -10.88
CA PHE A 215 34.90 6.88 -9.99
C PHE A 215 35.79 8.11 -9.92
N PRO A 216 36.13 8.62 -8.72
CA PRO A 216 37.07 9.72 -8.58
C PRO A 216 38.40 9.34 -9.24
N GLN A 217 38.96 10.22 -10.04
CA GLN A 217 40.30 10.02 -10.57
C GLN A 217 41.28 9.88 -9.39
N GLY A 218 41.85 8.69 -9.21
CA GLY A 218 42.82 8.47 -8.14
C GLY A 218 42.66 7.17 -7.35
N VAL A 219 41.73 6.31 -7.70
CA VAL A 219 41.74 4.94 -7.19
C VAL A 219 42.55 4.08 -8.14
N ASN A 220 43.87 4.04 -7.90
CA ASN A 220 44.79 3.07 -8.49
C ASN A 220 44.61 1.71 -7.80
#